data_188cdc8daf58634c9edcb766b1b50749
#
_entry.id   188cdc8daf58634c9edcb766b1b50749
#
_cell.length_a   1.000
_cell.length_b   1.000
_cell.length_c   1.000
_cell.angle_alpha   90.00
_cell.angle_beta   90.00
_cell.angle_gamma   90.00
#
_symmetry.space_group_name_H-M   'P 1'
#
loop_
_entity.id
_entity.type
_entity.pdbx_description
1 polymer ?
#
loop_
_entity_poly.entity_id
_entity_poly.type
_entity_poly.pdbx_seq_one_letter_code
_entity_poly.pdbx_strand_id
1 'polypeptide(L)'
;KNGHDGIVGDAISQIDIALWDLKAKANNEPLWKTLGGSTPKALAYASGIEMPLNDEELGHWYGSMADLGFKGGKLKVGLDQDADIRRVGIMNDALKKNTDRPTLLIDANEYWSPKQAIRYVREIEEQFDITWVEEPARRWDFRGLRRIKDSVKAAVCIGENLDTLGDFLPYFHHGSADIVQVSPGMTGITGALQLADAAYGFELPVTLGGSTGNFHAHIVPSMPNHMIMEVTDVEPEPVFTSNTRVEDGWMIPGDDPGNGIEIVQDELARLSVEVLPRTSQSSPLGRRRGAGLYPMPPTAAEIENAAGLKYTPAPSAEELASS
;
A
#
# COMPACT_ATOMS: atom_id res chain seq x y z
N LYS A 1 16.03 -24.31 -12.34
CA LYS A 1 15.23 -23.11 -12.63
C LYS A 1 14.51 -22.75 -11.35
N ASN A 2 14.67 -21.51 -10.90
CA ASN A 2 14.24 -21.09 -9.56
C ASN A 2 12.82 -20.47 -9.53
N GLY A 3 12.12 -20.39 -10.65
CA GLY A 3 10.83 -19.72 -10.75
C GLY A 3 10.97 -18.18 -10.79
N HIS A 4 9.83 -17.50 -10.69
CA HIS A 4 9.72 -16.03 -10.76
C HIS A 4 9.21 -15.42 -9.45
N ASP A 5 8.73 -16.23 -8.50
CA ASP A 5 8.02 -15.74 -7.34
C ASP A 5 8.94 -15.45 -6.15
N GLY A 6 8.51 -14.60 -5.25
CA GLY A 6 9.21 -14.24 -4.02
C GLY A 6 10.53 -13.51 -4.29
N ILE A 7 11.57 -13.81 -3.54
CA ILE A 7 12.87 -13.10 -3.60
C ILE A 7 13.43 -12.98 -5.03
N VAL A 8 13.18 -13.94 -5.89
CA VAL A 8 13.64 -13.89 -7.29
C VAL A 8 12.82 -12.86 -8.07
N GLY A 9 11.50 -12.83 -7.89
CA GLY A 9 10.60 -11.82 -8.44
C GLY A 9 11.00 -10.43 -7.98
N ASP A 10 11.19 -10.26 -6.68
CA ASP A 10 11.64 -8.99 -6.09
C ASP A 10 12.95 -8.49 -6.72
N ALA A 11 13.95 -9.37 -6.87
CA ALA A 11 15.22 -9.00 -7.48
C ALA A 11 15.06 -8.60 -8.96
N ILE A 12 14.22 -9.30 -9.72
CA ILE A 12 13.91 -8.99 -11.12
C ILE A 12 13.21 -7.64 -11.21
N SER A 13 12.24 -7.38 -10.34
CA SER A 13 11.48 -6.13 -10.33
C SER A 13 12.35 -4.90 -10.06
N GLN A 14 13.30 -5.01 -9.13
CA GLN A 14 14.23 -3.91 -8.85
C GLN A 14 15.15 -3.62 -10.04
N ILE A 15 15.60 -4.65 -10.75
CA ILE A 15 16.38 -4.48 -12.00
C ILE A 15 15.53 -3.85 -13.09
N ASP A 16 14.29 -4.27 -13.26
CA ASP A 16 13.34 -3.71 -14.23
C ASP A 16 13.11 -2.22 -13.97
N ILE A 17 12.85 -1.82 -12.71
CA ILE A 17 12.70 -0.42 -12.31
C ILE A 17 13.95 0.40 -12.67
N ALA A 18 15.14 -0.12 -12.35
CA ALA A 18 16.40 0.54 -12.64
C ALA A 18 16.63 0.69 -14.16
N LEU A 19 16.24 -0.29 -14.97
CA LEU A 19 16.36 -0.23 -16.44
C LEU A 19 15.39 0.78 -17.05
N TRP A 20 14.19 0.92 -16.51
CA TRP A 20 13.24 1.95 -16.92
C TRP A 20 13.72 3.35 -16.55
N ASP A 21 14.27 3.54 -15.36
CA ASP A 21 14.90 4.79 -14.94
C ASP A 21 16.06 5.17 -15.87
N LEU A 22 16.96 4.22 -16.15
CA LEU A 22 18.09 4.40 -17.07
C LEU A 22 17.61 4.76 -18.47
N LYS A 23 16.56 4.11 -18.99
CA LYS A 23 15.97 4.41 -20.29
C LYS A 23 15.43 5.84 -20.36
N ALA A 24 14.70 6.25 -19.33
CA ALA A 24 14.15 7.60 -19.24
C ALA A 24 15.27 8.65 -19.17
N LYS A 25 16.29 8.41 -18.36
CA LYS A 25 17.50 9.26 -18.29
C LYS A 25 18.27 9.33 -19.64
N ALA A 26 18.39 8.20 -20.32
CA ALA A 26 19.02 8.17 -21.65
C ALA A 26 18.24 8.94 -22.72
N ASN A 27 16.92 8.97 -22.62
CA ASN A 27 16.04 9.77 -23.46
C ASN A 27 15.99 11.25 -23.06
N ASN A 28 16.59 11.61 -21.94
CA ASN A 28 16.47 12.92 -21.30
C ASN A 28 15.00 13.33 -21.06
N GLU A 29 14.21 12.39 -20.54
CA GLU A 29 12.78 12.55 -20.26
C GLU A 29 12.43 12.04 -18.85
N PRO A 30 11.40 12.60 -18.19
CA PRO A 30 10.87 12.00 -16.99
C PRO A 30 10.24 10.63 -17.31
N LEU A 31 10.27 9.72 -16.36
CA LEU A 31 9.79 8.35 -16.54
C LEU A 31 8.33 8.31 -17.02
N TRP A 32 7.45 9.18 -16.48
CA TRP A 32 6.04 9.22 -16.88
C TRP A 32 5.87 9.48 -18.40
N LYS A 33 6.77 10.26 -19.01
CA LYS A 33 6.76 10.55 -20.45
C LYS A 33 7.28 9.37 -21.26
N THR A 34 8.40 8.78 -20.83
CA THR A 34 8.97 7.58 -21.44
C THR A 34 7.98 6.41 -21.44
N LEU A 35 7.10 6.32 -20.44
CA LEU A 35 6.02 5.33 -20.35
C LEU A 35 4.78 5.68 -21.21
N GLY A 36 4.75 6.85 -21.84
CA GLY A 36 3.65 7.27 -22.70
C GLY A 36 2.52 8.02 -21.98
N GLY A 37 2.76 8.46 -20.75
CA GLY A 37 1.80 9.26 -19.99
C GLY A 37 1.57 10.65 -20.62
N SER A 38 0.36 11.16 -20.52
CA SER A 38 -0.03 12.46 -21.09
C SER A 38 -0.21 13.58 -20.06
N THR A 39 -0.55 13.21 -18.83
CA THR A 39 -0.84 14.18 -17.74
C THR A 39 -0.12 13.73 -16.48
N PRO A 40 0.90 14.48 -16.01
CA PRO A 40 1.75 14.05 -14.89
C PRO A 40 1.06 14.28 -13.54
N LYS A 41 0.02 13.52 -13.24
CA LYS A 41 -0.63 13.52 -11.94
C LYS A 41 -1.34 12.21 -11.64
N ALA A 42 -1.34 11.82 -10.39
CA ALA A 42 -2.01 10.64 -9.87
C ALA A 42 -2.88 11.04 -8.66
N LEU A 43 -4.16 10.72 -8.70
CA LEU A 43 -4.99 10.85 -7.51
C LEU A 43 -4.47 9.89 -6.43
N ALA A 44 -4.43 10.35 -5.18
CA ALA A 44 -3.79 9.58 -4.11
C ALA A 44 -4.64 9.52 -2.83
N TYR A 45 -4.41 8.48 -2.05
CA TYR A 45 -4.95 8.33 -0.69
C TYR A 45 -3.83 8.15 0.33
N ALA A 46 -4.08 8.65 1.54
CA ALA A 46 -3.14 8.54 2.64
C ALA A 46 -3.21 7.14 3.27
N SER A 47 -2.07 6.45 3.38
CA SER A 47 -1.97 5.15 4.02
C SER A 47 -0.66 5.04 4.77
N GLY A 48 -0.71 4.55 5.97
CA GLY A 48 0.46 4.33 6.80
C GLY A 48 0.39 2.99 7.52
N ILE A 49 1.39 2.70 8.32
CA ILE A 49 1.40 1.55 9.22
C ILE A 49 0.83 2.03 10.56
N GLU A 50 -0.44 2.42 10.55
CA GLU A 50 -1.11 3.13 11.65
C GLU A 50 -1.49 2.22 12.83
N MET A 51 -1.32 0.90 12.74
CA MET A 51 -1.66 -0.02 13.83
C MET A 51 -1.02 0.32 15.18
N PRO A 52 0.26 0.69 15.23
CA PRO A 52 0.90 1.05 16.49
C PRO A 52 0.49 2.42 17.04
N LEU A 53 -0.16 3.28 16.24
CA LEU A 53 -0.60 4.59 16.69
C LEU A 53 -1.79 4.46 17.65
N ASN A 54 -1.81 5.24 18.74
CA ASN A 54 -3.00 5.41 19.53
C ASN A 54 -4.03 6.31 18.81
N ASP A 55 -5.24 6.45 19.37
CA ASP A 55 -6.33 7.16 18.72
C ASP A 55 -6.02 8.67 18.47
N GLU A 56 -5.28 9.31 19.37
CA GLU A 56 -4.86 10.72 19.24
C GLU A 56 -3.80 10.87 18.15
N GLU A 57 -2.78 10.02 18.16
CA GLU A 57 -1.73 9.98 17.16
C GLU A 57 -2.30 9.69 15.76
N LEU A 58 -3.25 8.75 15.66
CA LEU A 58 -3.95 8.42 14.43
C LEU A 58 -4.72 9.62 13.88
N GLY A 59 -5.49 10.29 14.75
CA GLY A 59 -6.23 11.50 14.38
C GLY A 59 -5.31 12.63 13.91
N HIS A 60 -4.17 12.80 14.57
CA HIS A 60 -3.17 13.78 14.18
C HIS A 60 -2.55 13.44 12.81
N TRP A 61 -2.18 12.17 12.59
CA TRP A 61 -1.59 11.73 11.32
C TRP A 61 -2.55 11.94 10.14
N TYR A 62 -3.81 11.46 10.21
CA TYR A 62 -4.79 11.73 9.14
C TYR A 62 -5.13 13.21 9.01
N GLY A 63 -5.09 13.96 10.11
CA GLY A 63 -5.24 15.40 10.10
C GLY A 63 -4.14 16.11 9.28
N SER A 64 -2.87 15.72 9.46
CA SER A 64 -1.76 16.26 8.68
C SER A 64 -1.87 15.90 7.19
N MET A 65 -2.31 14.68 6.87
CA MET A 65 -2.58 14.28 5.49
C MET A 65 -3.75 15.06 4.87
N ALA A 66 -4.80 15.33 5.65
CA ALA A 66 -5.89 16.18 5.21
C ALA A 66 -5.41 17.63 4.95
N ASP A 67 -4.44 18.16 5.71
CA ASP A 67 -3.83 19.48 5.46
C ASP A 67 -3.11 19.54 4.11
N LEU A 68 -2.62 18.41 3.60
CA LEU A 68 -2.04 18.27 2.26
C LEU A 68 -3.09 18.04 1.15
N GLY A 69 -4.37 18.06 1.50
CA GLY A 69 -5.47 17.95 0.54
C GLY A 69 -5.96 16.52 0.28
N PHE A 70 -5.44 15.50 0.96
CA PHE A 70 -5.95 14.13 0.80
C PHE A 70 -7.44 14.03 1.19
N LYS A 71 -8.20 13.32 0.37
CA LYS A 71 -9.66 13.08 0.53
C LYS A 71 -9.98 11.61 0.76
N GLY A 72 -8.96 10.77 0.77
CA GLY A 72 -9.08 9.33 1.02
C GLY A 72 -8.01 8.85 1.98
N GLY A 73 -8.32 7.79 2.70
CA GLY A 73 -7.40 7.14 3.62
C GLY A 73 -7.63 5.65 3.72
N LYS A 74 -6.56 4.89 4.00
CA LYS A 74 -6.57 3.46 4.24
C LYS A 74 -6.12 3.17 5.67
N LEU A 75 -6.89 2.35 6.39
CA LEU A 75 -6.62 1.94 7.77
C LEU A 75 -6.39 0.43 7.83
N LYS A 76 -5.35 0.01 8.53
CA LYS A 76 -5.14 -1.40 8.87
C LYS A 76 -6.15 -1.85 9.92
N VAL A 77 -6.82 -2.98 9.65
CA VAL A 77 -7.88 -3.56 10.48
C VAL A 77 -7.65 -5.05 10.70
N GLY A 78 -8.40 -5.65 11.62
CA GLY A 78 -8.46 -7.11 11.73
C GLY A 78 -8.11 -7.67 13.10
N LEU A 79 -7.57 -6.87 14.02
CA LEU A 79 -7.17 -7.34 15.35
C LEU A 79 -8.30 -7.24 16.36
N ASP A 80 -9.00 -6.12 16.41
CA ASP A 80 -10.05 -5.82 17.37
C ASP A 80 -11.17 -5.03 16.67
N GLN A 81 -12.33 -5.63 16.52
CA GLN A 81 -13.45 -5.09 15.75
C GLN A 81 -13.96 -3.74 16.28
N ASP A 82 -14.08 -3.61 17.62
CA ASP A 82 -14.57 -2.36 18.21
C ASP A 82 -13.55 -1.23 18.06
N ALA A 83 -12.27 -1.57 18.19
CA ALA A 83 -11.19 -0.63 17.94
C ALA A 83 -11.13 -0.25 16.45
N ASP A 84 -11.27 -1.19 15.54
CA ASP A 84 -11.26 -0.95 14.08
C ASP A 84 -12.37 0.01 13.68
N ILE A 85 -13.62 -0.21 14.14
CA ILE A 85 -14.76 0.68 13.89
C ILE A 85 -14.49 2.10 14.41
N ARG A 86 -14.01 2.23 15.64
CA ARG A 86 -13.66 3.53 16.23
C ARG A 86 -12.58 4.25 15.42
N ARG A 87 -11.54 3.54 15.02
CA ARG A 87 -10.40 4.09 14.27
C ARG A 87 -10.79 4.51 12.85
N VAL A 88 -11.67 3.76 12.19
CA VAL A 88 -12.29 4.19 10.91
C VAL A 88 -13.03 5.51 11.09
N GLY A 89 -13.74 5.68 12.22
CA GLY A 89 -14.40 6.95 12.56
C GLY A 89 -13.42 8.12 12.69
N ILE A 90 -12.29 7.91 13.35
CA ILE A 90 -11.22 8.93 13.51
C ILE A 90 -10.67 9.34 12.13
N MET A 91 -10.32 8.38 11.28
CA MET A 91 -9.87 8.64 9.92
C MET A 91 -10.91 9.42 9.09
N ASN A 92 -12.17 8.96 9.13
CA ASN A 92 -13.28 9.60 8.42
C ASN A 92 -13.46 11.06 8.85
N ASP A 93 -13.41 11.34 10.15
CA ASP A 93 -13.64 12.69 10.69
C ASP A 93 -12.48 13.64 10.34
N ALA A 94 -11.25 13.15 10.34
CA ALA A 94 -10.08 13.93 9.89
C ALA A 94 -10.19 14.30 8.39
N LEU A 95 -10.56 13.34 7.53
CA LEU A 95 -10.66 13.54 6.08
C LEU A 95 -11.86 14.38 5.65
N LYS A 96 -12.91 14.47 6.48
CA LYS A 96 -14.06 15.36 6.25
C LYS A 96 -13.71 16.84 6.16
N LYS A 97 -12.52 17.22 6.55
CA LYS A 97 -11.99 18.56 6.32
C LYS A 97 -12.01 18.95 4.82
N ASN A 98 -11.79 17.99 3.93
CA ASN A 98 -11.63 18.24 2.50
C ASN A 98 -12.81 17.78 1.64
N THR A 99 -13.73 16.98 2.19
CA THR A 99 -14.87 16.42 1.43
C THR A 99 -15.95 15.91 2.37
N ASP A 100 -17.21 16.06 1.98
CA ASP A 100 -18.34 15.48 2.72
C ASP A 100 -18.41 13.94 2.61
N ARG A 101 -17.69 13.35 1.63
CA ARG A 101 -17.64 11.92 1.37
C ARG A 101 -16.19 11.47 1.21
N PRO A 102 -15.47 11.22 2.31
CA PRO A 102 -14.12 10.66 2.25
C PRO A 102 -14.11 9.30 1.58
N THR A 103 -13.07 9.01 0.80
CA THR A 103 -12.79 7.66 0.29
C THR A 103 -12.19 6.84 1.42
N LEU A 104 -13.01 5.96 2.01
CA LEU A 104 -12.58 5.13 3.15
C LEU A 104 -12.19 3.74 2.68
N LEU A 105 -10.99 3.34 3.01
CA LEU A 105 -10.37 2.08 2.64
C LEU A 105 -9.93 1.35 3.90
N ILE A 106 -10.12 0.03 3.92
CA ILE A 106 -9.66 -0.81 5.04
C ILE A 106 -8.83 -1.97 4.51
N ASP A 107 -7.82 -2.37 5.27
CA ASP A 107 -6.90 -3.43 4.88
C ASP A 107 -6.72 -4.43 6.01
N ALA A 108 -7.08 -5.68 5.75
CA ALA A 108 -6.98 -6.77 6.70
C ALA A 108 -5.73 -7.64 6.52
N ASN A 109 -4.87 -7.37 5.54
CA ASN A 109 -3.64 -8.10 5.25
C ASN A 109 -3.82 -9.64 5.37
N GLU A 110 -4.83 -10.17 4.72
CA GLU A 110 -5.19 -11.61 4.69
C GLU A 110 -5.56 -12.22 6.05
N TYR A 111 -5.86 -11.42 7.06
CA TYR A 111 -6.01 -11.92 8.44
C TYR A 111 -7.29 -12.71 8.65
N TRP A 112 -8.40 -12.37 8.01
CA TRP A 112 -9.70 -12.99 8.27
C TRP A 112 -9.93 -14.29 7.51
N SER A 113 -10.82 -15.13 8.03
CA SER A 113 -11.50 -16.14 7.23
C SER A 113 -12.63 -15.48 6.42
N PRO A 114 -13.09 -16.08 5.31
CA PRO A 114 -14.17 -15.48 4.53
C PRO A 114 -15.46 -15.20 5.33
N LYS A 115 -15.80 -16.05 6.31
CA LYS A 115 -16.98 -15.80 7.18
C LYS A 115 -16.77 -14.65 8.14
N GLN A 116 -15.57 -14.53 8.67
CA GLN A 116 -15.22 -13.42 9.56
C GLN A 116 -15.19 -12.10 8.79
N ALA A 117 -14.55 -12.07 7.63
CA ALA A 117 -14.50 -10.91 6.75
C ALA A 117 -15.91 -10.38 6.43
N ILE A 118 -16.83 -11.28 6.02
CA ILE A 118 -18.22 -10.89 5.73
C ILE A 118 -18.91 -10.28 6.96
N ARG A 119 -18.71 -10.83 8.14
CA ARG A 119 -19.33 -10.30 9.38
C ARG A 119 -18.77 -8.94 9.71
N TYR A 120 -17.44 -8.81 9.76
CA TYR A 120 -16.77 -7.62 10.23
C TYR A 120 -16.91 -6.46 9.26
N VAL A 121 -16.76 -6.72 7.95
CA VAL A 121 -16.96 -5.68 6.93
C VAL A 121 -18.40 -5.16 6.96
N ARG A 122 -19.40 -6.04 7.07
CA ARG A 122 -20.82 -5.62 7.18
C ARG A 122 -21.08 -4.76 8.41
N GLU A 123 -20.49 -5.09 9.54
CA GLU A 123 -20.64 -4.31 10.77
C GLU A 123 -20.00 -2.91 10.64
N ILE A 124 -18.85 -2.80 9.98
CA ILE A 124 -18.24 -1.51 9.64
C ILE A 124 -19.14 -0.73 8.66
N GLU A 125 -19.71 -1.41 7.65
CA GLU A 125 -20.61 -0.84 6.65
C GLU A 125 -21.96 -0.35 7.20
N GLU A 126 -22.34 -0.73 8.42
CA GLU A 126 -23.50 -0.16 9.11
C GLU A 126 -23.29 1.30 9.52
N GLN A 127 -22.03 1.73 9.65
CA GLN A 127 -21.65 3.06 10.14
C GLN A 127 -20.94 3.91 9.08
N PHE A 128 -20.20 3.26 8.16
CA PHE A 128 -19.33 3.93 7.19
C PHE A 128 -19.53 3.41 5.77
N ASP A 129 -19.41 4.29 4.80
CA ASP A 129 -19.40 3.96 3.37
C ASP A 129 -17.96 3.55 2.96
N ILE A 130 -17.66 2.26 3.08
CA ILE A 130 -16.34 1.72 2.76
C ILE A 130 -16.21 1.50 1.26
N THR A 131 -15.25 2.14 0.63
CA THR A 131 -14.99 2.02 -0.81
C THR A 131 -14.41 0.66 -1.17
N TRP A 132 -13.38 0.20 -0.43
CA TRP A 132 -12.89 -1.17 -0.57
C TRP A 132 -12.36 -1.76 0.73
N VAL A 133 -12.36 -3.09 0.77
CA VAL A 133 -11.62 -3.91 1.73
C VAL A 133 -10.48 -4.60 0.99
N GLU A 134 -9.25 -4.34 1.43
CA GLU A 134 -8.02 -4.92 0.90
C GLU A 134 -7.69 -6.21 1.62
N GLU A 135 -7.31 -7.23 0.86
CA GLU A 135 -6.91 -8.55 1.34
C GLU A 135 -7.77 -9.09 2.51
N PRO A 136 -9.11 -9.16 2.36
CA PRO A 136 -9.97 -9.58 3.46
C PRO A 136 -9.79 -11.05 3.84
N ALA A 137 -9.18 -11.86 2.98
CA ALA A 137 -8.86 -13.28 3.23
C ALA A 137 -7.60 -13.67 2.46
N ARG A 138 -7.14 -14.90 2.67
CA ARG A 138 -5.91 -15.43 2.05
C ARG A 138 -5.97 -15.37 0.52
N ARG A 139 -4.89 -14.90 -0.09
CA ARG A 139 -4.75 -14.73 -1.55
C ARG A 139 -4.99 -16.00 -2.36
N TRP A 140 -4.78 -17.19 -1.82
CA TRP A 140 -5.06 -18.46 -2.51
C TRP A 140 -6.49 -18.96 -2.36
N ASP A 141 -7.34 -18.32 -1.54
CA ASP A 141 -8.75 -18.69 -1.37
C ASP A 141 -9.65 -17.91 -2.32
N PHE A 142 -9.48 -18.11 -3.62
CA PHE A 142 -10.24 -17.41 -4.66
C PHE A 142 -11.75 -17.56 -4.50
N ARG A 143 -12.24 -18.73 -4.02
CA ARG A 143 -13.66 -18.95 -3.77
C ARG A 143 -14.16 -18.21 -2.54
N GLY A 144 -13.33 -18.15 -1.52
CA GLY A 144 -13.63 -17.37 -0.31
C GLY A 144 -13.69 -15.89 -0.61
N LEU A 145 -12.71 -15.37 -1.36
CA LEU A 145 -12.67 -13.97 -1.81
C LEU A 145 -13.89 -13.63 -2.68
N ARG A 146 -14.25 -14.48 -3.64
CA ARG A 146 -15.47 -14.32 -4.43
C ARG A 146 -16.72 -14.26 -3.54
N ARG A 147 -16.82 -15.15 -2.54
CA ARG A 147 -17.96 -15.12 -1.61
C ARG A 147 -18.01 -13.85 -0.76
N ILE A 148 -16.84 -13.30 -0.35
CA ILE A 148 -16.78 -12.01 0.36
C ILE A 148 -17.32 -10.93 -0.57
N LYS A 149 -16.76 -10.79 -1.77
CA LYS A 149 -17.16 -9.84 -2.80
C LYS A 149 -18.68 -9.84 -3.02
N ASP A 150 -19.28 -11.02 -3.18
CA ASP A 150 -20.73 -11.15 -3.40
C ASP A 150 -21.57 -10.86 -2.14
N SER A 151 -20.96 -10.67 -0.97
CA SER A 151 -21.65 -10.57 0.32
C SER A 151 -21.54 -9.21 1.00
N VAL A 152 -20.60 -8.36 0.62
CA VAL A 152 -20.37 -7.02 1.19
C VAL A 152 -20.63 -5.94 0.14
N LYS A 153 -20.76 -4.68 0.55
CA LYS A 153 -20.90 -3.54 -0.37
C LYS A 153 -19.54 -3.02 -0.84
N ALA A 154 -18.55 -3.04 0.05
CA ALA A 154 -17.18 -2.64 -0.25
C ALA A 154 -16.59 -3.50 -1.38
N ALA A 155 -15.90 -2.88 -2.31
CA ALA A 155 -15.14 -3.60 -3.32
C ALA A 155 -14.04 -4.46 -2.66
N VAL A 156 -13.74 -5.63 -3.22
CA VAL A 156 -12.61 -6.45 -2.78
C VAL A 156 -11.37 -6.08 -3.59
N CYS A 157 -10.35 -5.54 -2.91
CA CYS A 157 -9.06 -5.17 -3.49
C CYS A 157 -8.01 -6.23 -3.16
N ILE A 158 -7.28 -6.71 -4.17
CA ILE A 158 -6.30 -7.80 -4.04
C ILE A 158 -5.11 -7.53 -4.95
N GLY A 159 -3.91 -7.89 -4.51
CA GLY A 159 -2.78 -8.02 -5.42
C GLY A 159 -1.42 -7.49 -4.93
N GLU A 160 -1.35 -6.77 -3.80
CA GLU A 160 -0.07 -6.18 -3.34
C GLU A 160 1.06 -7.21 -3.15
N ASN A 161 0.68 -8.45 -2.88
CA ASN A 161 1.60 -9.56 -2.59
C ASN A 161 1.73 -10.58 -3.74
N LEU A 162 1.51 -10.14 -5.00
CA LEU A 162 1.59 -11.00 -6.18
C LEU A 162 2.69 -10.50 -7.13
N ASP A 163 3.46 -11.43 -7.69
CA ASP A 163 4.67 -11.14 -8.45
C ASP A 163 4.46 -11.05 -9.96
N THR A 164 3.60 -11.89 -10.51
CA THR A 164 3.51 -12.07 -11.97
C THR A 164 2.07 -12.02 -12.48
N LEU A 165 1.90 -11.71 -13.76
CA LEU A 165 0.57 -11.81 -14.41
C LEU A 165 -0.09 -13.18 -14.19
N GLY A 166 0.72 -14.26 -14.13
CA GLY A 166 0.22 -15.61 -13.88
C GLY A 166 -0.49 -15.75 -12.53
N ASP A 167 -0.02 -15.03 -11.51
CA ASP A 167 -0.60 -15.05 -10.16
C ASP A 167 -1.95 -14.31 -10.10
N PHE A 168 -2.15 -13.32 -10.98
CA PHE A 168 -3.41 -12.57 -11.06
C PHE A 168 -4.49 -13.27 -11.88
N LEU A 169 -4.14 -14.14 -12.85
CA LEU A 169 -5.12 -14.81 -13.71
C LEU A 169 -6.21 -15.58 -12.94
N PRO A 170 -5.92 -16.28 -11.83
CA PRO A 170 -6.96 -16.93 -11.05
C PRO A 170 -8.03 -15.96 -10.52
N TYR A 171 -7.65 -14.72 -10.14
CA TYR A 171 -8.63 -13.73 -9.66
C TYR A 171 -9.55 -13.28 -10.79
N PHE A 172 -9.02 -13.08 -11.99
CA PHE A 172 -9.80 -12.71 -13.17
C PHE A 172 -10.78 -13.84 -13.53
N HIS A 173 -10.30 -15.08 -13.61
CA HIS A 173 -11.14 -16.25 -13.96
C HIS A 173 -12.20 -16.57 -12.92
N HIS A 174 -11.91 -16.41 -11.64
CA HIS A 174 -12.87 -16.62 -10.57
C HIS A 174 -13.75 -15.40 -10.28
N GLY A 175 -13.43 -14.24 -10.84
CA GLY A 175 -14.10 -12.98 -10.55
C GLY A 175 -14.03 -12.63 -9.07
N SER A 176 -12.90 -12.89 -8.42
CA SER A 176 -12.72 -12.80 -6.96
C SER A 176 -12.19 -11.46 -6.47
N ALA A 177 -11.90 -10.54 -7.38
CA ALA A 177 -11.54 -9.16 -7.09
C ALA A 177 -12.44 -8.17 -7.83
N ASP A 178 -12.63 -6.99 -7.27
CA ASP A 178 -13.24 -5.82 -7.91
C ASP A 178 -12.19 -4.81 -8.33
N ILE A 179 -11.08 -4.75 -7.59
CA ILE A 179 -9.96 -3.85 -7.81
C ILE A 179 -8.67 -4.67 -7.75
N VAL A 180 -7.77 -4.39 -8.67
CA VAL A 180 -6.45 -5.03 -8.74
C VAL A 180 -5.41 -4.06 -8.20
N GLN A 181 -4.78 -4.41 -7.08
CA GLN A 181 -3.65 -3.65 -6.56
C GLN A 181 -2.36 -4.19 -7.15
N VAL A 182 -1.58 -3.32 -7.74
CA VAL A 182 -0.30 -3.66 -8.35
C VAL A 182 0.83 -3.01 -7.56
N SER A 183 1.80 -3.81 -7.17
CA SER A 183 3.03 -3.35 -6.52
C SER A 183 4.19 -3.45 -7.50
N PRO A 184 4.63 -2.35 -8.15
CA PRO A 184 5.79 -2.39 -9.03
C PRO A 184 7.08 -2.87 -8.34
N GLY A 185 7.17 -2.76 -7.01
CA GLY A 185 8.23 -3.39 -6.22
C GLY A 185 8.28 -4.92 -6.33
N MET A 186 7.14 -5.56 -6.61
CA MET A 186 6.99 -7.01 -6.81
C MET A 186 7.01 -7.37 -8.30
N THR A 187 6.31 -6.61 -9.14
CA THR A 187 6.06 -6.93 -10.56
C THR A 187 7.04 -6.29 -11.52
N GLY A 188 7.83 -5.31 -11.06
CA GLY A 188 8.50 -4.36 -11.94
C GLY A 188 7.51 -3.39 -12.61
N ILE A 189 8.03 -2.39 -13.29
CA ILE A 189 7.22 -1.47 -14.10
C ILE A 189 6.64 -2.20 -15.32
N THR A 190 7.45 -3.05 -15.96
CA THR A 190 7.00 -3.86 -17.10
C THR A 190 5.82 -4.75 -16.75
N GLY A 191 5.89 -5.47 -15.63
CA GLY A 191 4.81 -6.32 -15.15
C GLY A 191 3.57 -5.50 -14.74
N ALA A 192 3.75 -4.35 -14.12
CA ALA A 192 2.67 -3.46 -13.73
C ALA A 192 1.86 -2.98 -14.95
N LEU A 193 2.52 -2.59 -16.04
CA LEU A 193 1.85 -2.20 -17.29
C LEU A 193 1.08 -3.38 -17.91
N GLN A 194 1.69 -4.57 -17.96
CA GLN A 194 1.03 -5.78 -18.46
C GLN A 194 -0.22 -6.14 -17.65
N LEU A 195 -0.14 -5.96 -16.33
CA LEU A 195 -1.27 -6.21 -15.42
C LEU A 195 -2.39 -5.18 -15.61
N ALA A 196 -2.05 -3.91 -15.77
CA ALA A 196 -3.03 -2.87 -16.05
C ALA A 196 -3.78 -3.15 -17.37
N ASP A 197 -3.07 -3.53 -18.44
CA ASP A 197 -3.66 -3.92 -19.71
C ASP A 197 -4.56 -5.16 -19.59
N ALA A 198 -4.10 -6.18 -18.86
CA ALA A 198 -4.90 -7.38 -18.62
C ALA A 198 -6.17 -7.07 -17.81
N ALA A 199 -6.05 -6.32 -16.73
CA ALA A 199 -7.17 -5.88 -15.89
C ALA A 199 -8.16 -5.03 -16.69
N TYR A 200 -7.68 -4.14 -17.58
CA TYR A 200 -8.52 -3.36 -18.49
C TYR A 200 -9.40 -4.25 -19.37
N GLY A 201 -8.85 -5.35 -19.89
CA GLY A 201 -9.62 -6.32 -20.68
C GLY A 201 -10.73 -7.04 -19.90
N PHE A 202 -10.67 -7.04 -18.57
CA PHE A 202 -11.71 -7.55 -17.67
C PHE A 202 -12.56 -6.43 -17.04
N GLU A 203 -12.42 -5.19 -17.50
CA GLU A 203 -13.10 -4.01 -16.95
C GLU A 203 -12.80 -3.78 -15.45
N LEU A 204 -11.61 -4.19 -14.98
CA LEU A 204 -11.19 -4.00 -13.62
C LEU A 204 -10.31 -2.75 -13.48
N PRO A 205 -10.60 -1.87 -12.52
CA PRO A 205 -9.70 -0.79 -12.17
C PRO A 205 -8.45 -1.32 -11.48
N VAL A 206 -7.35 -0.57 -11.61
CA VAL A 206 -6.10 -0.84 -10.89
C VAL A 206 -5.78 0.28 -9.91
N THR A 207 -5.09 -0.09 -8.84
CA THR A 207 -4.47 0.83 -7.88
C THR A 207 -3.00 0.46 -7.73
N LEU A 208 -2.15 1.43 -7.43
CA LEU A 208 -0.75 1.16 -7.12
C LEU A 208 -0.51 1.27 -5.63
N GLY A 209 0.20 0.30 -5.06
CA GLY A 209 0.71 0.34 -3.69
C GLY A 209 1.74 1.45 -3.48
N GLY A 210 2.10 1.73 -2.22
CA GLY A 210 3.10 2.71 -1.85
C GLY A 210 4.49 2.43 -2.39
N SER A 211 5.32 3.46 -2.52
CA SER A 211 6.69 3.33 -3.01
C SER A 211 7.63 4.36 -2.38
N THR A 212 8.89 4.02 -2.30
CA THR A 212 9.96 4.93 -1.89
C THR A 212 9.91 6.23 -2.69
N GLY A 213 9.85 7.37 -2.00
CA GLY A 213 9.77 8.70 -2.64
C GLY A 213 8.58 8.88 -3.57
N ASN A 214 7.56 8.04 -3.47
CA ASN A 214 6.33 8.09 -4.26
C ASN A 214 6.54 8.04 -5.79
N PHE A 215 7.62 7.39 -6.26
CA PHE A 215 7.95 7.34 -7.70
C PHE A 215 6.88 6.63 -8.55
N HIS A 216 5.99 5.83 -7.94
CA HIS A 216 4.85 5.22 -8.64
C HIS A 216 3.96 6.27 -9.32
N ALA A 217 3.97 7.53 -8.85
CA ALA A 217 3.32 8.64 -9.51
C ALA A 217 3.77 8.84 -10.97
N HIS A 218 4.98 8.43 -11.34
CA HIS A 218 5.45 8.42 -12.72
C HIS A 218 4.84 7.31 -13.58
N ILE A 219 4.32 6.23 -12.96
CA ILE A 219 3.75 5.08 -13.68
C ILE A 219 2.27 5.32 -13.99
N VAL A 220 1.54 5.90 -13.04
CA VAL A 220 0.09 6.15 -13.12
C VAL A 220 -0.36 6.82 -14.43
N PRO A 221 0.30 7.86 -14.96
CA PRO A 221 -0.14 8.53 -16.18
C PRO A 221 -0.20 7.63 -17.44
N SER A 222 0.42 6.46 -17.41
CA SER A 222 0.40 5.47 -18.49
C SER A 222 -0.67 4.38 -18.33
N MET A 223 -1.44 4.40 -17.24
CA MET A 223 -2.45 3.38 -16.93
C MET A 223 -3.87 3.95 -17.04
N PRO A 224 -4.60 3.69 -18.13
CA PRO A 224 -5.91 4.31 -18.36
C PRO A 224 -7.00 3.86 -17.37
N ASN A 225 -6.85 2.70 -16.74
CA ASN A 225 -7.76 2.15 -15.74
C ASN A 225 -7.28 2.34 -14.29
N HIS A 226 -6.25 3.15 -14.06
CA HIS A 226 -5.82 3.50 -12.71
C HIS A 226 -6.87 4.39 -12.02
N MET A 227 -7.21 4.08 -10.76
CA MET A 227 -8.18 4.85 -10.00
C MET A 227 -7.57 5.78 -8.97
N ILE A 228 -6.69 5.28 -8.11
CA ILE A 228 -6.08 6.03 -7.01
C ILE A 228 -4.81 5.31 -6.55
N MET A 229 -3.76 6.02 -6.15
CA MET A 229 -2.52 5.40 -5.67
C MET A 229 -2.34 5.57 -4.15
N GLU A 230 -1.62 4.64 -3.55
CA GLU A 230 -1.25 4.68 -2.16
C GLU A 230 -0.08 5.63 -1.91
N VAL A 231 -0.19 6.42 -0.85
CA VAL A 231 0.90 7.23 -0.31
C VAL A 231 1.06 6.91 1.16
N THR A 232 2.21 6.31 1.50
CA THR A 232 2.53 5.89 2.86
C THR A 232 3.30 6.94 3.63
N ASP A 233 4.05 7.79 2.92
CA ASP A 233 4.86 8.86 3.51
C ASP A 233 5.03 10.02 2.52
N VAL A 234 5.11 11.23 3.05
CA VAL A 234 5.39 12.46 2.31
C VAL A 234 6.56 13.24 2.92
N GLU A 235 7.15 12.73 4.00
CA GLU A 235 8.29 13.35 4.68
C GLU A 235 9.58 13.16 3.86
N PRO A 236 10.50 14.11 3.92
CA PRO A 236 11.79 13.98 3.28
C PRO A 236 12.63 12.86 3.90
N GLU A 237 13.22 12.04 3.05
CA GLU A 237 14.14 10.99 3.46
C GLU A 237 15.60 11.48 3.38
N PRO A 238 16.45 11.14 4.36
CA PRO A 238 17.82 11.63 4.36
C PRO A 238 18.69 11.04 3.24
N VAL A 239 18.43 9.79 2.84
CA VAL A 239 19.28 9.04 1.89
C VAL A 239 18.96 9.27 0.43
N PHE A 240 17.82 9.90 0.13
CA PHE A 240 17.45 10.25 -1.24
C PHE A 240 16.60 11.53 -1.28
N THR A 241 16.58 12.17 -2.43
CA THR A 241 15.60 13.21 -2.75
C THR A 241 14.58 12.68 -3.76
N SER A 242 13.36 13.20 -3.71
CA SER A 242 12.33 12.92 -4.70
C SER A 242 11.83 14.22 -5.31
N ASN A 243 11.60 14.24 -6.62
CA ASN A 243 10.98 15.38 -7.29
C ASN A 243 9.44 15.26 -7.38
N THR A 244 8.87 14.19 -6.82
CA THR A 244 7.42 14.02 -6.69
C THR A 244 6.90 14.87 -5.54
N ARG A 245 5.81 15.60 -5.76
CA ARG A 245 5.21 16.47 -4.76
C ARG A 245 3.71 16.24 -4.63
N VAL A 246 3.15 16.65 -3.49
CA VAL A 246 1.70 16.62 -3.23
C VAL A 246 1.09 17.98 -3.59
N GLU A 247 -0.01 17.98 -4.34
CA GLU A 247 -0.84 19.16 -4.61
C GLU A 247 -2.33 18.79 -4.47
N ASP A 248 -2.99 19.27 -3.43
CA ASP A 248 -4.43 19.03 -3.16
C ASP A 248 -4.82 17.52 -3.24
N GLY A 249 -4.02 16.67 -2.60
CA GLY A 249 -4.24 15.22 -2.57
C GLY A 249 -3.90 14.48 -3.88
N TRP A 250 -3.24 15.17 -4.81
CA TRP A 250 -2.65 14.58 -6.01
C TRP A 250 -1.14 14.44 -5.84
N MET A 251 -0.61 13.32 -6.32
CA MET A 251 0.83 13.16 -6.49
C MET A 251 1.22 13.66 -7.88
N ILE A 252 2.14 14.61 -7.92
CA ILE A 252 2.62 15.25 -9.15
C ILE A 252 4.08 14.83 -9.34
N PRO A 253 4.39 13.93 -10.29
CA PRO A 253 5.76 13.60 -10.63
C PRO A 253 6.46 14.79 -11.27
N GLY A 254 7.76 14.92 -11.01
CA GLY A 254 8.56 16.00 -11.62
C GLY A 254 8.89 15.76 -13.08
N ASP A 255 9.57 16.76 -13.66
CA ASP A 255 9.97 16.76 -15.08
C ASP A 255 11.44 16.42 -15.30
N ASP A 256 12.20 16.13 -14.23
CA ASP A 256 13.59 15.71 -14.37
C ASP A 256 13.69 14.33 -15.02
N PRO A 257 14.76 14.04 -15.79
CA PRO A 257 14.93 12.74 -16.41
C PRO A 257 14.98 11.58 -15.40
N GLY A 258 14.29 10.49 -15.71
CA GLY A 258 14.21 9.31 -14.85
C GLY A 258 12.97 9.27 -13.96
N ASN A 259 13.06 8.51 -12.86
CA ASN A 259 11.96 8.30 -11.90
C ASN A 259 11.89 9.38 -10.81
N GLY A 260 12.73 10.39 -10.88
CA GLY A 260 12.72 11.53 -9.97
C GLY A 260 13.39 11.28 -8.61
N ILE A 261 14.04 10.13 -8.42
CA ILE A 261 14.79 9.81 -7.19
C ILE A 261 16.28 9.98 -7.44
N GLU A 262 16.93 10.75 -6.58
CA GLU A 262 18.38 10.91 -6.56
C GLU A 262 18.95 10.55 -5.19
N ILE A 263 19.97 9.69 -5.17
CA ILE A 263 20.59 9.22 -3.93
C ILE A 263 21.57 10.26 -3.41
N VAL A 264 21.43 10.63 -2.14
CA VAL A 264 22.37 11.48 -1.41
C VAL A 264 23.53 10.64 -0.93
N GLN A 265 24.62 10.59 -1.71
CA GLN A 265 25.75 9.67 -1.52
C GLN A 265 26.43 9.80 -0.15
N ASP A 266 26.57 11.02 0.35
CA ASP A 266 27.20 11.27 1.65
C ASP A 266 26.34 10.72 2.81
N GLU A 267 25.03 10.87 2.73
CA GLU A 267 24.10 10.32 3.71
C GLU A 267 24.03 8.78 3.62
N LEU A 268 24.01 8.25 2.41
CA LEU A 268 24.09 6.81 2.22
C LEU A 268 25.38 6.24 2.84
N ALA A 269 26.52 6.89 2.61
CA ALA A 269 27.81 6.48 3.19
C ALA A 269 27.79 6.58 4.74
N ARG A 270 27.20 7.65 5.27
CA ARG A 270 27.07 7.85 6.74
C ARG A 270 26.22 6.77 7.40
N LEU A 271 25.10 6.39 6.79
CA LEU A 271 24.16 5.40 7.33
C LEU A 271 24.54 3.95 7.00
N SER A 272 25.49 3.73 6.10
CA SER A 272 25.97 2.38 5.73
C SER A 272 26.90 1.75 6.76
N VAL A 273 27.24 2.44 7.84
CA VAL A 273 28.30 2.01 8.80
C VAL A 273 27.83 0.88 9.71
N GLU A 274 26.52 0.64 9.87
CA GLU A 274 26.01 -0.49 10.64
C GLU A 274 24.83 -1.18 9.94
N VAL A 275 25.09 -2.40 9.46
CA VAL A 275 23.99 -3.32 9.14
C VAL A 275 23.50 -3.88 10.47
N LEU A 276 22.53 -3.24 11.09
CA LEU A 276 21.79 -3.85 12.18
C LEU A 276 21.10 -5.11 11.64
N PRO A 277 21.29 -6.28 12.30
CA PRO A 277 20.55 -7.46 11.89
C PRO A 277 19.05 -7.14 11.94
N ARG A 278 18.39 -7.17 10.77
CA ARG A 278 16.94 -7.11 10.74
C ARG A 278 16.43 -8.31 11.51
N THR A 279 15.95 -8.09 12.72
CA THR A 279 15.06 -9.05 13.35
C THR A 279 13.85 -9.15 12.41
N SER A 280 13.62 -10.33 11.85
CA SER A 280 12.42 -10.57 11.05
C SER A 280 11.23 -10.28 11.95
N GLN A 281 10.62 -9.13 11.79
CA GLN A 281 9.34 -8.85 12.41
C GLN A 281 8.34 -9.73 11.67
N SER A 282 7.97 -10.85 12.30
CA SER A 282 6.82 -11.59 11.84
C SER A 282 5.62 -10.64 11.90
N SER A 283 4.92 -10.49 10.77
CA SER A 283 3.67 -9.73 10.74
C SER A 283 2.82 -10.12 11.96
N PRO A 284 2.31 -9.18 12.75
CA PRO A 284 1.42 -9.47 13.88
C PRO A 284 0.18 -10.23 13.42
N LEU A 285 -0.15 -10.15 12.14
CA LEU A 285 -1.28 -10.78 11.49
C LEU A 285 -0.95 -12.18 10.92
N GLY A 286 0.26 -12.70 11.15
CA GLY A 286 0.81 -13.86 10.45
C GLY A 286 0.02 -15.15 10.55
N ARG A 287 -0.53 -15.54 11.69
CA ARG A 287 -1.19 -16.83 11.86
C ARG A 287 -2.51 -16.75 12.61
N ARG A 288 -3.60 -17.05 11.90
CA ARG A 288 -4.94 -17.10 12.51
C ARG A 288 -5.13 -18.34 13.36
N ARG A 289 -5.49 -18.16 14.63
CA ARG A 289 -5.97 -19.23 15.51
C ARG A 289 -7.50 -19.27 15.48
N GLY A 290 -8.07 -20.44 15.73
CA GLY A 290 -9.52 -20.62 15.71
C GLY A 290 -10.17 -20.34 14.35
N ALA A 291 -9.39 -20.32 13.25
CA ALA A 291 -9.82 -19.94 11.90
C ALA A 291 -10.58 -18.59 11.84
N GLY A 292 -10.35 -17.69 12.78
CA GLY A 292 -11.05 -16.42 12.92
C GLY A 292 -12.56 -16.53 13.12
N LEU A 293 -13.06 -17.68 13.57
CA LEU A 293 -14.49 -17.90 13.76
C LEU A 293 -14.99 -17.45 15.15
N TYR A 294 -14.09 -17.38 16.10
CA TYR A 294 -14.37 -16.89 17.45
C TYR A 294 -13.11 -16.30 18.08
N PRO A 295 -13.25 -15.36 19.03
CA PRO A 295 -12.10 -14.76 19.69
C PRO A 295 -11.31 -15.82 20.46
N MET A 296 -10.00 -15.83 20.25
CA MET A 296 -9.05 -16.65 20.99
C MET A 296 -8.16 -15.72 21.82
N PRO A 297 -7.93 -16.00 23.09
CA PRO A 297 -7.00 -15.21 23.88
C PRO A 297 -5.62 -15.19 23.20
N PRO A 298 -4.93 -14.03 23.14
CA PRO A 298 -3.61 -13.96 22.56
C PRO A 298 -2.62 -14.85 23.33
N THR A 299 -1.68 -15.47 22.66
CA THR A 299 -0.55 -16.14 23.29
C THR A 299 0.45 -15.13 23.84
N ALA A 300 1.31 -15.55 24.75
CA ALA A 300 2.41 -14.71 25.25
C ALA A 300 3.29 -14.17 24.08
N ALA A 301 3.56 -15.01 23.06
CA ALA A 301 4.32 -14.61 21.89
C ALA A 301 3.58 -13.57 21.03
N GLU A 302 2.27 -13.68 20.88
CA GLU A 302 1.47 -12.68 20.16
C GLU A 302 1.42 -11.35 20.90
N ILE A 303 1.33 -11.38 22.25
CA ILE A 303 1.39 -10.18 23.08
C ILE A 303 2.78 -9.54 23.01
N GLU A 304 3.84 -10.33 23.05
CA GLU A 304 5.23 -9.88 22.95
C GLU A 304 5.50 -9.28 21.56
N ASN A 305 5.05 -9.92 20.50
CA ASN A 305 5.15 -9.40 19.14
C ASN A 305 4.37 -8.09 18.98
N ALA A 306 3.17 -8.00 19.50
CA ALA A 306 2.40 -6.76 19.50
C ALA A 306 3.07 -5.64 20.31
N ALA A 307 3.72 -5.95 21.41
CA ALA A 307 4.50 -5.00 22.19
C ALA A 307 5.81 -4.57 21.49
N GLY A 308 6.41 -5.48 20.71
CA GLY A 308 7.62 -5.21 19.90
C GLY A 308 7.34 -4.39 18.64
N LEU A 309 6.07 -4.26 18.25
CA LEU A 309 5.63 -3.40 17.15
C LEU A 309 5.47 -1.93 17.55
N LYS A 310 5.83 -1.56 18.77
CA LYS A 310 5.95 -0.14 19.10
C LYS A 310 6.96 0.47 18.13
N TYR A 311 6.45 1.41 17.32
CA TYR A 311 7.29 2.29 16.54
C TYR A 311 8.37 2.86 17.46
N THR A 312 9.57 2.40 17.28
CA THR A 312 10.74 3.08 17.81
C THR A 312 11.11 4.08 16.74
N PRO A 313 10.93 5.39 16.95
CA PRO A 313 11.40 6.37 15.98
C PRO A 313 12.84 6.06 15.64
N ALA A 314 13.21 6.19 14.38
CA ALA A 314 14.63 6.12 14.01
C ALA A 314 15.37 7.09 14.93
N PRO A 315 16.52 6.67 15.52
CA PRO A 315 17.26 7.52 16.42
C PRO A 315 17.56 8.85 15.74
N SER A 316 17.33 9.95 16.44
CA SER A 316 17.61 11.28 15.92
C SER A 316 19.10 11.41 15.55
N ALA A 317 19.44 12.33 14.67
CA ALA A 317 20.82 12.59 14.29
C ALA A 317 21.72 12.90 15.52
N GLU A 318 21.18 13.43 16.61
CA GLU A 318 21.89 13.67 17.87
C GLU A 318 22.14 12.37 18.66
N GLU A 319 21.21 11.43 18.64
CA GLU A 319 21.37 10.12 19.27
C GLU A 319 22.37 9.24 18.52
N LEU A 320 22.40 9.31 17.18
CA LEU A 320 23.39 8.63 16.36
C LEU A 320 24.81 9.23 16.47
N ALA A 321 24.92 10.54 16.71
CA ALA A 321 26.21 11.21 16.90
C ALA A 321 26.81 10.98 18.30
N SER A 322 26.03 10.49 19.26
CA SER A 322 26.42 10.24 20.65
C SER A 322 26.70 8.76 20.97
N SER A 323 26.46 7.85 20.02
CA SER A 323 26.76 6.42 20.09
C SER A 323 28.03 6.10 19.32
#